data_82b7efdfc3fb6934c325e58e26721f5e
#
_entry.id   82b7efdfc3fb6934c325e58e26721f5e
#
_cell.length_a   1.000
_cell.length_b   1.000
_cell.length_c   1.000
_cell.angle_alpha   90.00
_cell.angle_beta   90.00
_cell.angle_gamma   90.00
#
_symmetry.space_group_name_H-M   'P 1'
#
loop_
_entity.id
_entity.type
_entity.pdbx_description
1 polymer ?
#
loop_
_entity_poly.entity_id
_entity_poly.type
_entity_poly.pdbx_seq_one_letter_code
_entity_poly.pdbx_strand_id
1 'polypeptide(L)'
;APIQHAFADGVYIRQMDMKEGSAVVGAIHNHLHAWFLLAGHVTVATEETTEDYVAPCYVVSTPGIKRVILANEDSIFVNIHKNPTNTRDISKLEKEIVSLNYKEYEEYINKNK
;
A
#
# COMPACT_ATOMS: atom_id res chain seq x y z
N ALA A 1 -3.85 12.19 4.00
CA ALA A 1 -4.62 11.27 4.84
C ALA A 1 -3.83 10.93 6.09
N PRO A 2 -4.45 10.86 7.28
CA PRO A 2 -3.78 10.39 8.48
C PRO A 2 -3.30 8.94 8.32
N ILE A 3 -2.09 8.68 8.77
CA ILE A 3 -1.48 7.36 8.69
C ILE A 3 -1.10 6.89 10.07
N GLN A 4 -1.49 5.66 10.40
CA GLN A 4 -1.13 4.99 11.63
C GLN A 4 -0.21 3.82 11.33
N HIS A 5 0.82 3.65 12.13
CA HIS A 5 1.79 2.57 12.00
C HIS A 5 1.67 1.61 13.17
N ALA A 6 1.68 0.31 12.89
CA ALA A 6 1.69 -0.71 13.91
C ALA A 6 2.66 -1.83 13.52
N PHE A 7 3.18 -2.52 14.51
CA PHE A 7 4.21 -3.55 14.32
C PHE A 7 3.85 -4.80 15.10
N ALA A 8 4.03 -5.93 14.44
CA ALA A 8 3.98 -7.24 15.06
C ALA A 8 5.24 -7.98 14.61
N ASP A 9 5.52 -9.15 15.17
CA ASP A 9 6.73 -9.91 14.81
C ASP A 9 6.77 -10.20 13.32
N GLY A 10 7.77 -9.62 12.65
CA GLY A 10 7.96 -9.79 11.21
C GLY A 10 6.94 -9.09 10.34
N VAL A 11 6.10 -8.21 10.89
CA VAL A 11 5.00 -7.56 10.18
C VAL A 11 4.96 -6.07 10.47
N TYR A 12 4.76 -5.28 9.42
CA TYR A 12 4.48 -3.85 9.49
C TYR A 12 3.08 -3.59 8.96
N ILE A 13 2.26 -2.92 9.75
CA ILE A 13 0.88 -2.57 9.41
C ILE A 13 0.79 -1.06 9.23
N ARG A 14 0.28 -0.64 8.08
CA ARG A 14 0.11 0.78 7.75
C ARG A 14 -1.36 1.03 7.46
N GLN A 15 -2.01 1.76 8.36
CA GLN A 15 -3.42 2.13 8.23
C GLN A 15 -3.56 3.57 7.73
N MET A 16 -4.39 3.75 6.73
CA MET A 16 -4.68 5.05 6.16
C MET A 16 -6.18 5.34 6.31
N ASP A 17 -6.50 6.44 6.99
CA ASP A 17 -7.87 6.90 7.16
C ASP A 17 -8.15 7.94 6.06
N MET A 18 -9.02 7.58 5.12
CA MET A 18 -9.34 8.41 3.96
C MET A 18 -10.71 9.05 4.12
N LYS A 19 -10.77 10.35 3.93
CA LYS A 19 -12.05 11.09 3.85
C LYS A 19 -12.70 10.92 2.49
N GLU A 20 -14.03 10.90 2.45
CA GLU A 20 -14.80 10.92 1.22
C GLU A 20 -14.27 12.00 0.27
N GLY A 21 -14.09 11.65 -0.98
CA GLY A 21 -13.59 12.53 -2.03
C GLY A 21 -12.08 12.70 -2.09
N SER A 22 -11.33 12.16 -1.12
CA SER A 22 -9.87 12.22 -1.18
C SER A 22 -9.31 11.16 -2.11
N ALA A 23 -8.16 11.46 -2.71
CA ALA A 23 -7.43 10.54 -3.56
C ALA A 23 -5.98 10.43 -3.09
N VAL A 24 -5.43 9.22 -3.16
CA VAL A 24 -4.03 8.95 -2.84
C VAL A 24 -3.37 8.32 -4.04
N VAL A 25 -2.26 8.92 -4.47
CA VAL A 25 -1.39 8.33 -5.49
C VAL A 25 -0.31 7.54 -4.75
N GLY A 26 -0.39 6.22 -4.84
CA GLY A 26 0.55 5.33 -4.18
C GLY A 26 1.88 5.25 -4.92
N ALA A 27 2.93 4.89 -4.19
CA ALA A 27 4.20 4.50 -4.78
C ALA A 27 4.12 3.07 -5.32
N ILE A 28 5.15 2.65 -6.05
CA ILE A 28 5.24 1.28 -6.58
C ILE A 28 5.71 0.36 -5.45
N HIS A 29 4.93 -0.67 -5.13
CA HIS A 29 5.32 -1.63 -4.10
C HIS A 29 6.36 -2.63 -4.63
N ASN A 30 7.41 -2.83 -3.87
CA ASN A 30 8.53 -3.70 -4.25
C ASN A 30 8.27 -5.19 -4.00
N HIS A 31 7.28 -5.50 -3.17
CA HIS A 31 6.98 -6.86 -2.70
C HIS A 31 5.52 -7.22 -2.88
N LEU A 32 5.25 -8.51 -2.97
CA LEU A 32 3.91 -9.05 -2.80
C LEU A 32 3.43 -8.68 -1.40
N HIS A 33 2.26 -8.06 -1.30
CA HIS A 33 1.69 -7.69 -0.01
C HIS A 33 0.16 -7.77 -0.06
N ALA A 34 -0.47 -7.65 1.09
CA ALA A 34 -1.92 -7.63 1.19
C ALA A 34 -2.41 -6.26 1.64
N TRP A 35 -3.58 -5.86 1.15
CA TRP A 35 -4.29 -4.73 1.73
C TRP A 35 -5.72 -5.11 2.05
N PHE A 36 -6.27 -4.45 3.08
CA PHE A 36 -7.62 -4.68 3.58
C PHE A 36 -8.37 -3.37 3.57
N LEU A 37 -9.60 -3.41 3.11
CA LEU A 37 -10.54 -2.30 3.28
C LEU A 37 -11.46 -2.67 4.44
N LEU A 38 -11.26 -2.01 5.58
CA LEU A 38 -12.01 -2.30 6.81
C LEU A 38 -13.33 -1.56 6.90
N ALA A 39 -13.41 -0.40 6.26
CA ALA A 39 -14.62 0.43 6.22
C ALA A 39 -14.64 1.21 4.91
N GLY A 40 -15.84 1.51 4.44
CA GLY A 40 -16.06 2.40 3.32
C GLY A 40 -16.11 1.75 1.95
N HIS A 41 -15.85 2.58 0.95
CA HIS A 41 -15.89 2.24 -0.47
C HIS A 41 -14.80 3.01 -1.19
N VAL A 42 -13.92 2.31 -1.88
CA VAL A 42 -12.84 2.91 -2.66
C VAL A 42 -12.87 2.43 -4.11
N THR A 43 -12.38 3.30 -5.00
CA THR A 43 -12.08 2.95 -6.38
C THR A 43 -10.56 2.90 -6.51
N VAL A 44 -10.03 1.81 -7.00
CA VAL A 44 -8.59 1.61 -7.20
C VAL A 44 -8.31 1.52 -8.68
N ALA A 45 -7.50 2.45 -9.18
CA ALA A 45 -7.08 2.50 -10.58
C ALA A 45 -5.60 2.14 -10.72
N THR A 46 -5.30 1.31 -11.68
CA THR A 46 -3.95 1.00 -12.14
C THR A 46 -3.85 1.40 -13.62
N GLU A 47 -2.71 1.17 -14.26
CA GLU A 47 -2.58 1.39 -15.70
C GLU A 47 -3.52 0.51 -16.53
N GLU A 48 -3.88 -0.66 -16.01
CA GLU A 48 -4.64 -1.67 -16.74
C GLU A 48 -6.11 -1.76 -16.33
N THR A 49 -6.42 -1.45 -15.07
CA THR A 49 -7.75 -1.69 -14.52
C THR A 49 -8.24 -0.54 -13.65
N THR A 50 -9.54 -0.44 -13.52
CA THR A 50 -10.21 0.40 -12.52
C THR A 50 -11.28 -0.46 -11.87
N GLU A 51 -11.19 -0.64 -10.56
CA GLU A 51 -12.09 -1.51 -9.81
C GLU A 51 -12.60 -0.83 -8.55
N ASP A 52 -13.85 -1.13 -8.22
CA ASP A 52 -14.51 -0.68 -6.99
C ASP A 52 -14.45 -1.77 -5.92
N TYR A 53 -14.18 -1.34 -4.69
CA TYR A 53 -14.16 -2.23 -3.54
C TYR A 53 -15.02 -1.67 -2.42
N VAL A 54 -15.89 -2.51 -1.88
CA VAL A 54 -16.75 -2.18 -0.74
C VAL A 54 -16.31 -3.03 0.46
N ALA A 55 -16.14 -2.36 1.59
CA ALA A 55 -15.73 -3.05 2.82
C ALA A 55 -16.81 -4.00 3.33
N PRO A 56 -16.43 -5.11 4.01
CA PRO A 56 -15.04 -5.54 4.21
C PRO A 56 -14.52 -6.37 3.04
N CYS A 57 -13.26 -6.15 2.67
CA CYS A 57 -12.61 -6.97 1.66
C CYS A 57 -11.09 -6.90 1.80
N TYR A 58 -10.39 -7.77 1.10
CA TYR A 58 -8.94 -7.72 1.01
C TYR A 58 -8.48 -8.13 -0.39
N VAL A 59 -7.27 -7.73 -0.73
CA VAL A 59 -6.64 -8.04 -2.01
C VAL A 59 -5.16 -8.38 -1.75
N VAL A 60 -4.68 -9.43 -2.40
CA VAL A 60 -3.25 -9.70 -2.47
C VAL A 60 -2.71 -8.99 -3.71
N SER A 61 -1.78 -8.08 -3.48
CA SER A 61 -1.27 -7.17 -4.50
C SER A 61 0.11 -7.60 -4.99
N THR A 62 0.22 -7.81 -6.28
CA THR A 62 1.51 -8.15 -6.92
C THR A 62 2.45 -6.95 -6.94
N PRO A 63 3.78 -7.17 -6.90
CA PRO A 63 4.75 -6.06 -6.95
C PRO A 63 4.78 -5.39 -8.31
N GLY A 64 5.31 -4.17 -8.34
CA GLY A 64 5.53 -3.41 -9.58
C GLY A 64 4.34 -2.62 -10.09
N ILE A 65 3.26 -2.54 -9.31
CA ILE A 65 2.04 -1.84 -9.71
C ILE A 65 1.92 -0.53 -8.95
N LYS A 66 1.65 0.55 -9.67
CA LYS A 66 1.33 1.86 -9.13
C LYS A 66 -0.19 2.03 -9.12
N ARG A 67 -0.74 2.50 -7.99
CA ARG A 67 -2.19 2.66 -7.81
C ARG A 67 -2.57 4.08 -7.48
N VAL A 68 -3.76 4.46 -7.92
CA VAL A 68 -4.48 5.62 -7.42
C VAL A 68 -5.71 5.11 -6.69
N ILE A 69 -5.90 5.56 -5.46
CA ILE A 69 -7.03 5.13 -4.62
C ILE A 69 -7.91 6.35 -4.37
N LEU A 70 -9.17 6.25 -4.78
CA LEU A 70 -10.18 7.29 -4.55
C LEU A 70 -11.16 6.79 -3.49
N ALA A 71 -11.34 7.55 -2.42
CA ALA A 71 -12.34 7.25 -1.42
C ALA A 71 -13.71 7.80 -1.85
N ASN A 72 -14.65 6.91 -2.13
CA ASN A 72 -16.02 7.29 -2.48
C ASN A 72 -16.87 7.61 -1.25
N GLU A 73 -16.44 7.17 -0.10
CA GLU A 73 -16.95 7.52 1.22
C GLU A 73 -15.79 7.42 2.22
N ASP A 74 -16.00 7.84 3.47
CA ASP A 74 -14.98 7.72 4.51
C ASP A 74 -14.54 6.26 4.59
N SER A 75 -13.24 6.00 4.46
CA SER A 75 -12.71 4.65 4.30
C SER A 75 -11.50 4.42 5.18
N ILE A 76 -11.32 3.16 5.59
CA ILE A 76 -10.13 2.70 6.33
C ILE A 76 -9.42 1.66 5.47
N PHE A 77 -8.24 2.02 5.01
CA PHE A 77 -7.43 1.21 4.11
C PHE A 77 -6.14 0.78 4.81
N VAL A 78 -5.88 -0.52 4.89
CA VAL A 78 -4.75 -1.06 5.65
C VAL A 78 -3.85 -1.88 4.74
N ASN A 79 -2.58 -1.51 4.66
CA ASN A 79 -1.55 -2.32 4.00
C ASN A 79 -0.77 -3.12 5.04
N ILE A 80 -0.47 -4.37 4.71
CA ILE A 80 0.30 -5.27 5.55
C ILE A 80 1.54 -5.69 4.79
N HIS A 81 2.71 -5.42 5.36
CA HIS A 81 4.01 -5.66 4.74
C HIS A 81 4.87 -6.57 5.61
N LYS A 82 5.70 -7.40 4.98
CA LYS A 82 6.72 -8.13 5.70
C LYS A 82 7.75 -7.17 6.26
N ASN A 83 8.24 -7.46 7.46
CA ASN A 83 9.26 -6.67 8.14
C ASN A 83 10.23 -7.63 8.86
N PRO A 84 11.07 -8.36 8.12
CA PRO A 84 11.87 -9.44 8.69
C PRO A 84 12.91 -8.99 9.72
N THR A 85 13.33 -7.73 9.69
CA THR A 85 14.28 -7.19 10.65
C THR A 85 13.61 -6.61 11.89
N ASN A 86 12.29 -6.56 11.94
CA ASN A 86 11.51 -5.94 13.01
C ASN A 86 11.89 -4.49 13.29
N THR A 87 12.36 -3.78 12.28
CA THR A 87 12.69 -2.36 12.43
C THR A 87 11.43 -1.53 12.65
N ARG A 88 11.53 -0.49 13.46
CA ARG A 88 10.48 0.51 13.65
C ARG A 88 10.85 1.84 12.97
N ASP A 89 11.94 1.86 12.22
CA ASP A 89 12.39 3.02 11.46
C ASP A 89 11.58 3.11 10.16
N ILE A 90 10.61 4.02 10.13
CA ILE A 90 9.69 4.18 8.98
C ILE A 90 10.46 4.54 7.71
N SER A 91 11.51 5.35 7.82
CA SER A 91 12.33 5.71 6.64
C SER A 91 13.00 4.49 6.01
N LYS A 92 13.52 3.57 6.82
CA LYS A 92 14.10 2.32 6.32
C LYS A 92 13.05 1.41 5.71
N LEU A 93 11.88 1.31 6.34
CA LEU A 93 10.75 0.53 5.83
C LEU A 93 10.29 1.04 4.47
N GLU A 94 10.14 2.35 4.32
CA GLU A 94 9.70 2.94 3.05
C GLU A 94 10.65 2.62 1.91
N LYS A 95 11.96 2.68 2.14
CA LYS A 95 12.97 2.33 1.12
C LYS A 95 12.91 0.88 0.68
N GLU A 96 12.58 -0.02 1.61
CA GLU A 96 12.47 -1.44 1.32
C GLU A 96 11.14 -1.80 0.66
N ILE A 97 10.06 -1.15 1.05
CA ILE A 97 8.70 -1.50 0.64
C ILE A 97 8.31 -0.88 -0.69
N VAL A 98 8.72 0.38 -0.95
CA VAL A 98 8.24 1.12 -2.13
C VAL A 98 9.38 1.75 -2.93
N SER A 99 9.08 1.95 -4.22
CA SER A 99 9.86 2.75 -5.14
C SER A 99 9.02 3.92 -5.63
N LEU A 100 9.64 5.08 -5.85
CA LEU A 100 8.92 6.29 -6.25
C LEU A 100 8.56 6.32 -7.74
N ASN A 101 9.30 5.57 -8.55
CA ASN A 101 9.09 5.47 -9.98
C ASN A 101 9.60 4.13 -10.51
N TYR A 102 9.32 3.84 -11.77
CA TYR A 102 9.71 2.55 -12.39
C TYR A 102 11.20 2.36 -12.51
N LYS A 103 11.97 3.43 -12.71
CA LYS A 103 13.42 3.35 -12.74
C LYS A 103 13.99 2.87 -11.40
N GLU A 104 13.50 3.44 -10.31
CA GLU A 104 13.89 3.06 -8.95
C GLU A 104 13.46 1.61 -8.65
N TYR A 105 12.28 1.21 -9.11
CA TYR A 105 11.79 -0.15 -8.96
C TYR A 105 12.68 -1.15 -9.70
N GLU A 106 13.09 -0.87 -10.92
CA GLU A 106 14.01 -1.72 -11.69
C GLU A 106 15.37 -1.83 -11.00
N GLU A 107 15.88 -0.73 -10.47
CA GLU A 107 17.12 -0.73 -9.69
C GLU A 107 17.00 -1.62 -8.44
N TYR A 108 15.88 -1.53 -7.75
CA TYR A 108 15.61 -2.38 -6.58
C TYR A 108 15.61 -3.87 -6.94
N ILE A 109 14.92 -4.25 -7.99
CA ILE A 109 14.86 -5.64 -8.46
C ILE A 109 16.25 -6.15 -8.84
N ASN A 110 17.01 -5.37 -9.59
CA ASN A 110 18.35 -5.74 -10.04
C ASN A 110 19.32 -5.91 -8.87
N LYS A 111 19.22 -5.06 -7.86
CA LYS A 111 20.04 -5.13 -6.65
C LYS A 111 19.72 -6.35 -5.79
N ASN A 112 18.49 -6.84 -5.83
CA ASN A 112 17.99 -7.90 -4.96
C ASN A 112 17.77 -9.24 -5.69
N LYS A 113 18.35 -9.40 -6.87
CA LYS A 113 18.33 -10.68 -7.60
C LYS A 113 19.17 -11.75 -6.91
#